data_5baab70e6123dd38fada4c0468c3dac4
#
_entry.id   5baab70e6123dd38fada4c0468c3dac4
#
_cell.length_a   1.000
_cell.length_b   1.000
_cell.length_c   1.000
_cell.angle_alpha   90.00
_cell.angle_beta   90.00
_cell.angle_gamma   90.00
#
_symmetry.space_group_name_H-M   'P 1'
#
loop_
_entity.id
_entity.type
_entity.pdbx_description
1 polymer ?
#
loop_
_entity_poly.entity_id
_entity_poly.type
_entity_poly.pdbx_seq_one_letter_code
_entity_poly.pdbx_strand_id
1 'polypeptide(L)'
;DEIPNPKILNGYNENYKDTVGIFIQKFFYYKLNLSVPTYSEWEGTRACKKKNLKSFSWLRNKTKIKNLKYQFWRIDKYKNISKIENGGWHFSFLGSPNFIASKIKSYVHNEYDTDEYTDLEKINYRIQNMIDPFERKKNLKKVEIDASYPDYIINNQEKYKDLIL
;
A
#
# COMPACT_ATOMS: atom_id res chain seq x y z
N ASP A 1 5.35 -2.08 -5.36
CA ASP A 1 4.90 -2.16 -3.97
C ASP A 1 3.40 -2.45 -3.85
N GLU A 2 2.56 -1.97 -4.77
CA GLU A 2 1.10 -2.15 -4.76
C GLU A 2 0.70 -3.29 -5.69
N ILE A 3 0.04 -4.30 -5.13
CA ILE A 3 -0.42 -5.50 -5.85
C ILE A 3 -1.95 -5.52 -5.77
N PRO A 4 -2.67 -5.22 -6.85
CA PRO A 4 -4.12 -5.35 -6.85
C PRO A 4 -4.54 -6.81 -6.74
N ASN A 5 -5.66 -7.07 -6.06
CA ASN A 5 -6.22 -8.41 -5.97
C ASN A 5 -6.79 -8.83 -7.34
N PRO A 6 -6.22 -9.88 -7.99
CA PRO A 6 -6.65 -10.27 -9.34
C PRO A 6 -8.13 -10.68 -9.41
N LYS A 7 -8.64 -11.34 -8.36
CA LYS A 7 -10.04 -11.78 -8.28
C LYS A 7 -11.00 -10.58 -8.32
N ILE A 8 -10.63 -9.51 -7.61
CA ILE A 8 -11.42 -8.26 -7.56
C ILE A 8 -11.24 -7.44 -8.84
N LEU A 9 -10.00 -7.37 -9.35
CA LEU A 9 -9.69 -6.61 -10.57
C LEU A 9 -10.44 -7.15 -11.80
N ASN A 10 -10.56 -8.45 -11.93
CA ASN A 10 -11.30 -9.08 -13.03
C ASN A 10 -12.79 -8.69 -13.05
N GLY A 11 -13.42 -8.57 -11.87
CA GLY A 11 -14.81 -8.12 -11.77
C GLY A 11 -15.01 -6.60 -11.89
N TYR A 12 -13.94 -5.80 -11.92
CA TYR A 12 -14.03 -4.34 -11.93
C TYR A 12 -14.80 -3.79 -13.13
N ASN A 13 -14.52 -4.28 -14.33
CA ASN A 13 -15.16 -3.79 -15.56
C ASN A 13 -16.66 -4.01 -15.61
N GLU A 14 -17.16 -5.05 -14.97
CA GLU A 14 -18.58 -5.38 -14.92
C GLU A 14 -19.33 -4.49 -13.93
N ASN A 15 -18.76 -4.28 -12.75
CA ASN A 15 -19.43 -3.65 -11.61
C ASN A 15 -19.20 -2.12 -11.51
N TYR A 16 -18.06 -1.62 -12.02
CA TYR A 16 -17.61 -0.23 -11.76
C TYR A 16 -17.20 0.53 -13.03
N LYS A 17 -17.65 0.08 -14.19
CA LYS A 17 -17.16 0.49 -15.51
C LYS A 17 -17.17 2.01 -15.81
N ASP A 18 -17.96 2.79 -15.14
CA ASP A 18 -18.09 4.23 -15.40
C ASP A 18 -17.53 5.11 -14.27
N THR A 19 -16.93 4.50 -13.26
CA THR A 19 -16.35 5.20 -12.11
C THR A 19 -14.82 5.10 -12.11
N VAL A 20 -14.18 5.85 -11.22
CA VAL A 20 -12.79 5.60 -10.82
C VAL A 20 -12.82 4.63 -9.65
N GLY A 21 -12.34 3.41 -9.86
CA GLY A 21 -12.15 2.44 -8.78
C GLY A 21 -10.92 2.76 -7.96
N ILE A 22 -11.07 2.84 -6.64
CA ILE A 22 -9.99 2.96 -5.67
C ILE A 22 -9.94 1.67 -4.85
N PHE A 23 -8.88 0.91 -5.04
CA PHE A 23 -8.68 -0.38 -4.39
C PHE A 23 -8.09 -0.17 -3.00
N ILE A 24 -8.83 -0.57 -1.98
CA ILE A 24 -8.37 -0.53 -0.59
C ILE A 24 -7.48 -1.72 -0.35
N GLN A 25 -6.24 -1.44 0.02
CA GLN A 25 -5.20 -2.45 0.17
C GLN A 25 -4.75 -2.59 1.61
N LYS A 26 -4.42 -3.82 2.00
CA LYS A 26 -3.72 -4.10 3.25
C LYS A 26 -2.30 -3.59 3.18
N PHE A 27 -1.84 -2.93 4.23
CA PHE A 27 -0.52 -2.29 4.24
C PHE A 27 0.45 -3.03 5.15
N PHE A 28 1.65 -3.28 4.63
CA PHE A 28 2.72 -4.00 5.32
C PHE A 28 4.05 -3.26 5.17
N TYR A 29 4.89 -3.34 6.22
CA TYR A 29 6.26 -2.86 6.18
C TYR A 29 7.25 -3.99 6.39
N TYR A 30 8.42 -3.92 5.74
CA TYR A 30 9.61 -4.75 5.91
C TYR A 30 9.43 -6.24 5.60
N LYS A 31 8.39 -6.84 6.14
CA LYS A 31 8.09 -8.27 6.07
C LYS A 31 6.68 -8.49 5.55
N LEU A 32 6.44 -9.64 4.94
CA LEU A 32 5.14 -10.02 4.40
C LEU A 32 4.04 -10.01 5.48
N ASN A 33 4.41 -10.28 6.72
CA ASN A 33 3.48 -10.44 7.84
C ASN A 33 3.58 -9.32 8.90
N LEU A 34 4.22 -8.19 8.61
CA LEU A 34 4.21 -7.01 9.47
C LEU A 34 3.20 -5.97 8.96
N SER A 35 1.97 -6.09 9.44
CA SER A 35 0.86 -5.20 9.09
C SER A 35 0.95 -3.85 9.80
N VAL A 36 0.43 -2.81 9.15
CA VAL A 36 0.28 -1.47 9.70
C VAL A 36 -1.21 -1.16 9.91
N PRO A 37 -1.79 -1.45 11.08
CA PRO A 37 -3.23 -1.30 11.33
C PRO A 37 -3.76 0.12 11.10
N THR A 38 -2.95 1.14 11.32
CA THR A 38 -3.32 2.56 11.07
C THR A 38 -3.54 2.87 9.59
N TYR A 39 -3.11 2.00 8.68
CA TYR A 39 -3.34 2.07 7.24
C TYR A 39 -4.36 1.03 6.76
N SER A 40 -5.31 0.63 7.59
CA SER A 40 -6.36 -0.34 7.23
C SER A 40 -7.16 0.06 5.99
N GLU A 41 -7.24 1.34 5.67
CA GLU A 41 -7.89 1.89 4.48
C GLU A 41 -6.87 2.57 3.54
N TRP A 42 -5.77 1.89 3.21
CA TRP A 42 -4.82 2.44 2.26
C TRP A 42 -5.44 2.53 0.86
N GLU A 43 -5.57 3.77 0.36
CA GLU A 43 -6.02 4.04 -1.01
C GLU A 43 -4.90 3.72 -2.00
N GLY A 44 -4.74 2.44 -2.36
CA GLY A 44 -3.69 1.95 -3.25
C GLY A 44 -4.02 2.12 -4.74
N THR A 45 -3.93 1.02 -5.47
CA THR A 45 -4.17 0.96 -6.92
C THR A 45 -5.47 1.66 -7.32
N ARG A 46 -5.43 2.35 -8.45
CA ARG A 46 -6.60 3.00 -9.06
C ARG A 46 -6.81 2.50 -10.46
N ALA A 47 -8.08 2.29 -10.82
CA ALA A 47 -8.48 1.90 -12.16
C ALA A 47 -9.56 2.84 -12.70
N CYS A 48 -9.51 3.13 -13.99
CA CYS A 48 -10.57 3.82 -14.71
C CYS A 48 -10.52 3.47 -16.19
N LYS A 49 -11.63 3.67 -16.91
CA LYS A 49 -11.60 3.58 -18.37
C LYS A 49 -10.68 4.65 -18.95
N LYS A 50 -9.95 4.31 -20.02
CA LYS A 50 -9.05 5.24 -20.72
C LYS A 50 -9.74 6.55 -21.10
N LYS A 51 -11.00 6.49 -21.57
CA LYS A 51 -11.80 7.69 -21.94
C LYS A 51 -12.04 8.65 -20.76
N ASN A 52 -11.99 8.15 -19.52
CA ASN A 52 -12.23 8.93 -18.30
C ASN A 52 -10.93 9.41 -17.66
N LEU A 53 -9.77 8.97 -18.14
CA LEU A 53 -8.46 9.34 -17.61
C LEU A 53 -8.07 10.73 -18.11
N LYS A 54 -7.97 11.70 -17.20
CA LYS A 54 -7.48 13.06 -17.52
C LYS A 54 -5.95 13.10 -17.55
N SER A 55 -5.30 12.54 -16.52
CA SER A 55 -3.86 12.32 -16.43
C SER A 55 -3.56 11.35 -15.27
N PHE A 56 -2.37 10.77 -15.24
CA PHE A 56 -1.94 9.92 -14.11
C PHE A 56 -1.86 10.72 -12.80
N SER A 57 -1.35 11.96 -12.86
CA SER A 57 -1.31 12.85 -11.69
C SER A 57 -2.71 13.18 -11.17
N TRP A 58 -3.66 13.44 -12.06
CA TRP A 58 -5.05 13.64 -11.67
C TRP A 58 -5.62 12.38 -11.01
N LEU A 59 -5.44 11.22 -11.62
CA LEU A 59 -5.94 9.94 -11.08
C LEU A 59 -5.38 9.68 -9.68
N ARG A 60 -4.09 9.93 -9.46
CA ARG A 60 -3.44 9.71 -8.16
C ARG A 60 -3.81 10.75 -7.11
N ASN A 61 -3.84 12.04 -7.48
CA ASN A 61 -3.88 13.13 -6.51
C ASN A 61 -5.27 13.74 -6.31
N LYS A 62 -6.14 13.68 -7.31
CA LYS A 62 -7.47 14.32 -7.27
C LYS A 62 -8.61 13.35 -7.00
N THR A 63 -8.42 12.05 -7.25
CA THR A 63 -9.42 11.03 -6.93
C THR A 63 -9.11 10.43 -5.57
N LYS A 64 -9.88 10.81 -4.57
CA LYS A 64 -9.70 10.39 -3.17
C LYS A 64 -11.04 10.02 -2.57
N ILE A 65 -11.12 8.94 -1.80
CA ILE A 65 -12.36 8.49 -1.14
C ILE A 65 -12.95 9.60 -0.27
N LYS A 66 -12.11 10.39 0.39
CA LYS A 66 -12.57 11.55 1.16
C LYS A 66 -13.40 12.54 0.36
N ASN A 67 -13.29 12.56 -0.98
CA ASN A 67 -14.08 13.45 -1.82
C ASN A 67 -15.58 13.15 -1.73
N LEU A 68 -15.96 11.91 -1.46
CA LEU A 68 -17.35 11.49 -1.29
C LEU A 68 -18.03 12.16 -0.09
N LYS A 69 -17.25 12.61 0.90
CA LYS A 69 -17.74 13.28 2.12
C LYS A 69 -18.04 14.78 1.93
N TYR A 70 -17.57 15.37 0.82
CA TYR A 70 -17.83 16.80 0.56
C TYR A 70 -19.25 17.03 0.04
N GLN A 71 -19.79 18.21 0.35
CA GLN A 71 -21.11 18.65 -0.08
C GLN A 71 -21.24 18.64 -1.62
N PHE A 72 -22.45 18.44 -2.14
CA PHE A 72 -22.69 18.25 -3.59
C PHE A 72 -22.24 19.44 -4.45
N TRP A 73 -22.27 20.65 -3.93
CA TRP A 73 -21.85 21.87 -4.64
C TRP A 73 -20.31 22.02 -4.77
N ARG A 74 -19.53 21.18 -4.09
CA ARG A 74 -18.07 21.15 -4.25
C ARG A 74 -17.71 20.44 -5.56
N ILE A 75 -17.93 21.12 -6.68
CA ILE A 75 -17.63 20.62 -8.04
C ILE A 75 -16.12 20.45 -8.31
N ASP A 76 -15.28 21.10 -7.50
CA ASP A 76 -13.82 20.94 -7.50
C ASP A 76 -13.37 19.55 -6.98
N LYS A 77 -14.26 18.81 -6.32
CA LYS A 77 -14.00 17.47 -5.81
C LYS A 77 -14.61 16.41 -6.72
N TYR A 78 -13.73 15.60 -7.33
CA TYR A 78 -14.22 14.49 -8.15
C TYR A 78 -14.88 13.44 -7.27
N LYS A 79 -16.13 13.10 -7.56
CA LYS A 79 -16.97 12.21 -6.73
C LYS A 79 -17.42 10.94 -7.42
N ASN A 80 -17.21 10.79 -8.72
CA ASN A 80 -17.56 9.56 -9.43
C ASN A 80 -16.52 8.47 -9.14
N ILE A 81 -16.50 8.01 -7.88
CA ILE A 81 -15.51 7.11 -7.28
C ILE A 81 -16.23 5.92 -6.67
N SER A 82 -15.68 4.74 -6.89
CA SER A 82 -16.08 3.51 -6.21
C SER A 82 -14.96 3.06 -5.27
N LYS A 83 -15.26 2.92 -3.98
CA LYS A 83 -14.39 2.28 -3.00
C LYS A 83 -14.50 0.77 -3.18
N ILE A 84 -13.39 0.11 -3.42
CA ILE A 84 -13.31 -1.34 -3.70
C ILE A 84 -12.55 -2.00 -2.55
N GLU A 85 -13.29 -2.67 -1.69
CA GLU A 85 -12.75 -3.38 -0.53
C GLU A 85 -11.96 -4.62 -0.95
N ASN A 86 -11.05 -5.08 -0.08
CA ASN A 86 -10.16 -6.22 -0.34
C ASN A 86 -9.37 -6.08 -1.65
N GLY A 87 -9.04 -4.82 -2.01
CA GLY A 87 -8.48 -4.45 -3.30
C GLY A 87 -7.04 -4.93 -3.53
N GLY A 88 -6.38 -5.52 -2.53
CA GLY A 88 -5.03 -6.06 -2.67
C GLY A 88 -4.11 -5.74 -1.50
N TRP A 89 -2.82 -5.64 -1.81
CA TRP A 89 -1.75 -5.53 -0.81
C TRP A 89 -0.74 -4.46 -1.22
N HIS A 90 -0.26 -3.74 -0.22
CA HIS A 90 0.86 -2.80 -0.36
C HIS A 90 2.01 -3.26 0.54
N PHE A 91 3.08 -3.78 -0.07
CA PHE A 91 4.28 -4.23 0.63
C PHE A 91 5.38 -3.19 0.50
N SER A 92 5.46 -2.27 1.46
CA SER A 92 6.45 -1.20 1.45
C SER A 92 7.72 -1.63 2.17
N PHE A 93 8.88 -1.25 1.64
CA PHE A 93 10.19 -1.60 2.19
C PHE A 93 10.40 -3.12 2.42
N LEU A 94 9.75 -3.96 1.61
CA LEU A 94 9.88 -5.41 1.70
C LEU A 94 11.27 -5.85 1.24
N GLY A 95 12.09 -6.38 2.14
CA GLY A 95 13.42 -6.87 1.79
C GLY A 95 14.41 -6.91 2.95
N SER A 96 15.70 -7.11 2.59
CA SER A 96 16.81 -7.05 3.54
C SER A 96 17.08 -5.62 4.01
N PRO A 97 17.77 -5.41 5.15
CA PRO A 97 18.20 -4.08 5.60
C PRO A 97 18.97 -3.29 4.55
N ASN A 98 19.85 -3.95 3.80
CA ASN A 98 20.60 -3.33 2.70
C ASN A 98 19.66 -2.79 1.60
N PHE A 99 18.66 -3.58 1.21
CA PHE A 99 17.65 -3.15 0.24
C PHE A 99 16.83 -1.98 0.77
N ILE A 100 16.43 -2.01 2.05
CA ILE A 100 15.66 -0.95 2.69
C ILE A 100 16.48 0.35 2.72
N ALA A 101 17.76 0.30 3.16
CA ALA A 101 18.66 1.44 3.17
C ALA A 101 18.82 2.05 1.77
N SER A 102 19.05 1.21 0.76
CA SER A 102 19.17 1.67 -0.65
C SER A 102 17.89 2.32 -1.14
N LYS A 103 16.73 1.77 -0.77
CA LYS A 103 15.43 2.34 -1.14
C LYS A 103 15.19 3.69 -0.46
N ILE A 104 15.58 3.87 0.80
CA ILE A 104 15.48 5.15 1.51
C ILE A 104 16.37 6.20 0.83
N LYS A 105 17.62 5.87 0.50
CA LYS A 105 18.55 6.77 -0.21
C LYS A 105 18.07 7.19 -1.60
N SER A 106 17.30 6.35 -2.27
CA SER A 106 16.71 6.65 -3.58
C SER A 106 15.34 7.32 -3.51
N TYR A 107 14.82 7.56 -2.31
CA TYR A 107 13.48 8.12 -2.12
C TYR A 107 13.46 9.63 -2.34
N VAL A 108 12.35 10.15 -2.84
CA VAL A 108 12.18 11.59 -3.14
C VAL A 108 12.27 12.48 -1.90
N HIS A 109 12.06 11.91 -0.72
CA HIS A 109 12.11 12.60 0.56
C HIS A 109 13.53 12.54 1.15
N ASN A 110 14.39 13.46 0.72
CA ASN A 110 15.79 13.54 1.16
C ASN A 110 15.97 13.74 2.68
N GLU A 111 14.92 14.18 3.39
CA GLU A 111 14.93 14.34 4.86
C GLU A 111 15.17 13.01 5.60
N TYR A 112 14.93 11.87 4.96
CA TYR A 112 15.18 10.54 5.53
C TYR A 112 16.50 9.91 5.10
N ASP A 113 17.26 10.55 4.20
CA ASP A 113 18.59 10.09 3.80
C ASP A 113 19.64 10.51 4.83
N THR A 114 19.54 9.95 6.00
CA THR A 114 20.46 10.17 7.14
C THR A 114 20.85 8.83 7.74
N ASP A 115 21.97 8.79 8.47
CA ASP A 115 22.43 7.59 9.18
C ASP A 115 21.39 7.06 10.15
N GLU A 116 20.50 7.93 10.65
CA GLU A 116 19.41 7.50 11.53
C GLU A 116 18.48 6.48 10.85
N TYR A 117 18.18 6.67 9.57
CA TYR A 117 17.22 5.82 8.83
C TYR A 117 17.90 4.83 7.87
N THR A 118 19.19 5.00 7.56
CA THR A 118 19.91 4.17 6.59
C THR A 118 20.95 3.23 7.21
N ASP A 119 21.23 3.36 8.51
CA ASP A 119 22.09 2.44 9.25
C ASP A 119 21.44 1.04 9.36
N LEU A 120 22.22 0.00 9.04
CA LEU A 120 21.71 -1.37 8.94
C LEU A 120 21.33 -1.97 10.29
N GLU A 121 22.04 -1.63 11.36
CA GLU A 121 21.75 -2.12 12.71
C GLU A 121 20.45 -1.49 13.22
N LYS A 122 20.27 -0.19 13.00
CA LYS A 122 19.04 0.53 13.33
C LYS A 122 17.83 0.00 12.53
N ILE A 123 18.01 -0.28 11.24
CA ILE A 123 16.95 -0.90 10.42
C ILE A 123 16.57 -2.26 10.98
N ASN A 124 17.57 -3.12 11.30
CA ASN A 124 17.32 -4.43 11.90
C ASN A 124 16.59 -4.29 13.24
N TYR A 125 17.03 -3.36 14.09
CA TYR A 125 16.38 -3.10 15.36
C TYR A 125 14.91 -2.72 15.18
N ARG A 126 14.60 -1.82 14.23
CA ARG A 126 13.21 -1.42 13.91
C ARG A 126 12.37 -2.59 13.41
N ILE A 127 12.92 -3.45 12.56
CA ILE A 127 12.21 -4.64 12.07
C ILE A 127 11.86 -5.57 13.23
N GLN A 128 12.83 -5.92 14.06
CA GLN A 128 12.64 -6.85 15.17
C GLN A 128 11.68 -6.33 16.24
N ASN A 129 11.72 -5.03 16.49
CA ASN A 129 10.86 -4.38 17.48
C ASN A 129 9.55 -3.84 16.88
N MET A 130 9.26 -4.14 15.61
CA MET A 130 8.02 -3.74 14.91
C MET A 130 7.79 -2.22 14.94
N ILE A 131 8.86 -1.43 14.75
CA ILE A 131 8.83 0.03 14.75
C ILE A 131 8.66 0.54 13.30
N ASP A 132 7.84 1.57 13.12
CA ASP A 132 7.66 2.26 11.81
C ASP A 132 9.02 2.73 11.25
N PRO A 133 9.29 2.60 9.94
CA PRO A 133 10.57 2.98 9.32
C PRO A 133 11.06 4.38 9.67
N PHE A 134 10.13 5.30 9.88
CA PHE A 134 10.40 6.72 10.17
C PHE A 134 9.87 7.14 11.54
N GLU A 135 9.64 6.20 12.44
CA GLU A 135 9.24 6.43 13.85
C GLU A 135 8.03 7.35 14.03
N ARG A 136 7.09 7.32 13.07
CA ARG A 136 5.88 8.16 13.06
C ARG A 136 4.80 7.70 14.05
N LYS A 137 5.20 7.02 15.14
CA LYS A 137 4.29 6.45 16.17
C LYS A 137 3.21 5.52 15.61
N LYS A 138 3.54 4.76 14.57
CA LYS A 138 2.67 3.73 13.99
C LYS A 138 3.12 2.38 14.50
N ASN A 139 2.25 1.72 15.23
CA ASN A 139 2.52 0.38 15.72
C ASN A 139 2.36 -0.62 14.57
N LEU A 140 3.42 -1.35 14.27
CA LEU A 140 3.33 -2.51 13.42
C LEU A 140 2.81 -3.70 14.23
N LYS A 141 2.13 -4.62 13.56
CA LYS A 141 1.60 -5.83 14.19
C LYS A 141 1.97 -7.04 13.36
N LYS A 142 2.55 -8.04 14.00
CA LYS A 142 2.74 -9.35 13.39
C LYS A 142 1.37 -10.02 13.19
N VAL A 143 1.12 -10.51 11.99
CA VAL A 143 -0.11 -11.22 11.62
C VAL A 143 0.24 -12.56 10.98
N GLU A 144 -0.68 -13.49 11.00
CA GLU A 144 -0.52 -14.76 10.30
C GLU A 144 -0.76 -14.59 8.80
N ILE A 145 -0.07 -15.40 8.00
CA ILE A 145 -0.31 -15.50 6.55
C ILE A 145 -1.47 -16.46 6.35
N ASP A 146 -2.66 -15.90 6.21
CA ASP A 146 -3.92 -16.61 6.06
C ASP A 146 -4.48 -16.54 4.62
N ALA A 147 -5.69 -17.05 4.42
CA ALA A 147 -6.39 -17.04 3.13
C ALA A 147 -6.66 -15.63 2.56
N SER A 148 -6.37 -14.57 3.30
CA SER A 148 -6.49 -13.19 2.83
C SER A 148 -5.26 -12.67 2.08
N TYR A 149 -4.19 -13.47 2.00
CA TYR A 149 -2.98 -13.17 1.23
C TYR A 149 -3.10 -13.63 -0.23
N PRO A 150 -2.19 -13.19 -1.11
CA PRO A 150 -2.11 -13.75 -2.46
C PRO A 150 -1.91 -15.27 -2.41
N ASP A 151 -2.68 -16.03 -3.19
CA ASP A 151 -2.58 -17.49 -3.26
C ASP A 151 -1.13 -17.96 -3.49
N TYR A 152 -0.37 -17.20 -4.27
CA TYR A 152 1.04 -17.49 -4.54
C TYR A 152 1.92 -17.40 -3.28
N ILE A 153 1.68 -16.44 -2.40
CA ILE A 153 2.42 -16.32 -1.11
C ILE A 153 2.04 -17.46 -0.18
N ILE A 154 0.75 -17.77 -0.08
CA ILE A 154 0.24 -18.86 0.77
C ILE A 154 0.91 -20.19 0.40
N ASN A 155 0.99 -20.47 -0.90
CA ASN A 155 1.52 -21.76 -1.42
C ASN A 155 3.05 -21.82 -1.47
N ASN A 156 3.77 -20.72 -1.21
CA ASN A 156 5.22 -20.66 -1.33
C ASN A 156 5.90 -20.03 -0.11
N GLN A 157 5.34 -20.18 1.10
CA GLN A 157 5.86 -19.54 2.30
C GLN A 157 7.32 -19.90 2.57
N GLU A 158 7.71 -21.15 2.36
CA GLU A 158 9.09 -21.61 2.56
C GLU A 158 10.10 -20.86 1.67
N LYS A 159 9.71 -20.54 0.43
CA LYS A 159 10.52 -19.72 -0.48
C LYS A 159 10.73 -18.30 0.05
N TYR A 160 9.81 -17.79 0.81
CA TYR A 160 9.80 -16.42 1.33
C TYR A 160 10.04 -16.33 2.84
N LYS A 161 10.56 -17.39 3.46
CA LYS A 161 10.80 -17.43 4.90
C LYS A 161 11.63 -16.25 5.42
N ASP A 162 12.63 -15.79 4.67
CA ASP A 162 13.46 -14.64 5.02
C ASP A 162 12.69 -13.30 4.99
N LEU A 163 11.51 -13.27 4.33
CA LEU A 163 10.60 -12.13 4.29
C LEU A 163 9.42 -12.27 5.27
N ILE A 164 9.43 -13.27 6.12
CA ILE A 164 8.43 -13.51 7.18
C ILE A 164 9.16 -13.31 8.52
N LEU A 165 8.53 -12.64 9.48
CA LEU A 165 9.06 -12.44 10.83
C LEU A 165 8.58 -13.56 11.76
#